data_ccf58afa3457658785dd477fdcb4bb12
#
_entry.id   ccf58afa3457658785dd477fdcb4bb12
#
_cell.length_a   1.000
_cell.length_b   1.000
_cell.length_c   1.000
_cell.angle_alpha   90.00
_cell.angle_beta   90.00
_cell.angle_gamma   90.00
#
_symmetry.space_group_name_H-M   'P 1'
#
loop_
_entity.id
_entity.type
_entity.pdbx_description
1 polymer ?
#
loop_
_entity_poly.entity_id
_entity_poly.type
_entity_poly.pdbx_seq_one_letter_code
_entity_poly.pdbx_strand_id
1 'polypeptide(L)'
;RSDNTATDILFHMVTPEAIAAYMSELGLRATTVDYDTRQLILAFLGLDPDKPLTIAELDALPESVWADPARSAAEKAFETSVHNTSTPREIGLLLEKCVRGEIVDRAVSDRVLEVMKSHTGAELVLRYLPSSTAVARKGGSLSRGGRDTVLLDAAVVWLPENAGTLVMCFFGNDLAEVHYDIKHKVGLMARAAY
;
A
#
# COMPACT_ATOMS: atom_id res chain seq x y z
N ARG A 1 -13.20 -2.31 1.48
CA ARG A 1 -12.81 -0.91 1.55
C ARG A 1 -11.63 -0.79 2.53
N SER A 2 -10.62 0.02 2.19
CA SER A 2 -9.53 0.31 3.10
C SER A 2 -10.01 1.26 4.21
N ASP A 3 -9.60 1.01 5.46
CA ASP A 3 -9.97 1.83 6.62
C ASP A 3 -8.74 1.99 7.52
N ASN A 4 -8.31 3.24 7.73
CA ASN A 4 -7.10 3.55 8.49
C ASN A 4 -7.26 3.23 9.97
N THR A 5 -8.42 3.54 10.57
CA THR A 5 -8.68 3.27 11.98
C THR A 5 -8.64 1.77 12.27
N ALA A 6 -9.28 0.96 11.42
CA ALA A 6 -9.24 -0.50 11.55
C ALA A 6 -7.81 -1.05 11.39
N THR A 7 -7.01 -0.46 10.49
CA THR A 7 -5.60 -0.82 10.31
C THR A 7 -4.79 -0.53 11.57
N ASP A 8 -4.97 0.66 12.16
CA ASP A 8 -4.24 1.07 13.36
C ASP A 8 -4.62 0.21 14.58
N ILE A 9 -5.91 -0.16 14.72
CA ILE A 9 -6.34 -1.13 15.75
C ILE A 9 -5.59 -2.46 15.60
N LEU A 10 -5.53 -3.00 14.39
CA LEU A 10 -4.82 -4.26 14.13
C LEU A 10 -3.32 -4.13 14.36
N PHE A 11 -2.71 -3.00 13.96
CA PHE A 11 -1.31 -2.70 14.17
C PHE A 11 -0.95 -2.73 15.67
N HIS A 12 -1.74 -2.08 16.51
CA HIS A 12 -1.53 -2.07 17.96
C HIS A 12 -1.83 -3.43 18.63
N MET A 13 -2.72 -4.23 18.06
CA MET A 13 -2.98 -5.60 18.56
C MET A 13 -1.82 -6.56 18.27
N VAL A 14 -1.20 -6.44 17.10
CA VAL A 14 -0.13 -7.35 16.64
C VAL A 14 1.26 -6.90 17.11
N THR A 15 1.49 -5.62 17.25
CA THR A 15 2.72 -4.88 17.55
C THR A 15 3.76 -4.83 16.42
N PRO A 16 4.49 -3.72 16.28
CA PRO A 16 5.55 -3.57 15.27
C PRO A 16 6.62 -4.65 15.37
N GLU A 17 7.00 -5.02 16.59
CA GLU A 17 8.06 -6.02 16.84
C GLU A 17 7.63 -7.42 16.34
N ALA A 18 6.39 -7.79 16.58
CA ALA A 18 5.87 -9.06 16.10
C ALA A 18 5.74 -9.08 14.56
N ILE A 19 5.35 -7.95 13.95
CA ILE A 19 5.32 -7.79 12.49
C ILE A 19 6.74 -7.93 11.93
N ALA A 20 7.72 -7.21 12.49
CA ALA A 20 9.12 -7.26 12.03
C ALA A 20 9.71 -8.65 12.15
N ALA A 21 9.47 -9.34 13.27
CA ALA A 21 9.89 -10.72 13.46
C ALA A 21 9.32 -11.66 12.40
N TYR A 22 8.02 -11.53 12.11
CA TYR A 22 7.36 -12.35 11.10
C TYR A 22 7.83 -12.04 9.68
N MET A 23 8.02 -10.76 9.32
CA MET A 23 8.62 -10.39 8.03
C MET A 23 10.02 -10.99 7.86
N SER A 24 10.84 -10.95 8.92
CA SER A 24 12.17 -11.58 8.92
C SER A 24 12.12 -13.10 8.75
N GLU A 25 11.16 -13.77 9.41
CA GLU A 25 10.92 -15.22 9.27
C GLU A 25 10.54 -15.59 7.82
N LEU A 26 9.74 -14.76 7.17
CA LEU A 26 9.37 -14.92 5.76
C LEU A 26 10.51 -14.56 4.79
N GLY A 27 11.64 -14.03 5.27
CA GLY A 27 12.78 -13.60 4.46
C GLY A 27 12.64 -12.21 3.85
N LEU A 28 11.67 -11.40 4.31
CA LEU A 28 11.36 -10.05 3.80
C LEU A 28 12.12 -8.99 4.62
N ARG A 29 13.41 -8.84 4.34
CA ARG A 29 14.32 -8.06 5.19
C ARG A 29 14.34 -6.55 4.90
N ALA A 30 13.86 -6.13 3.74
CA ALA A 30 13.72 -4.74 3.37
C ALA A 30 12.33 -4.18 3.69
N THR A 31 11.45 -5.02 4.27
CA THR A 31 10.10 -4.61 4.67
C THR A 31 10.08 -4.26 6.15
N THR A 32 9.77 -2.99 6.43
CA THR A 32 9.58 -2.45 7.79
C THR A 32 8.16 -1.94 7.95
N VAL A 33 7.61 -2.08 9.16
CA VAL A 33 6.29 -1.56 9.53
C VAL A 33 6.40 -1.00 10.95
N ASP A 34 6.94 0.21 11.05
CA ASP A 34 7.29 0.83 12.33
C ASP A 34 6.22 1.81 12.83
N TYR A 35 5.47 2.41 11.90
CA TYR A 35 4.45 3.42 12.16
C TYR A 35 3.05 2.90 11.87
N ASP A 36 2.09 3.27 12.70
CA ASP A 36 0.67 3.17 12.36
C ASP A 36 0.28 4.18 11.26
N THR A 37 -0.93 4.12 10.74
CA THR A 37 -1.37 5.00 9.65
C THR A 37 -1.39 6.47 10.08
N ARG A 38 -1.78 6.74 11.34
CA ARG A 38 -1.78 8.10 11.91
C ARG A 38 -0.36 8.66 11.96
N GLN A 39 0.61 7.89 12.48
CA GLN A 39 2.02 8.29 12.55
C GLN A 39 2.60 8.54 11.16
N LEU A 40 2.28 7.69 10.16
CA LEU A 40 2.68 7.89 8.77
C LEU A 40 2.18 9.22 8.21
N ILE A 41 0.90 9.55 8.43
CA ILE A 41 0.31 10.80 7.94
C ILE A 41 0.97 12.00 8.64
N LEU A 42 1.20 11.93 9.95
CA LEU A 42 1.88 13.00 10.68
C LEU A 42 3.31 13.21 10.16
N ALA A 43 4.08 12.14 10.00
CA ALA A 43 5.43 12.20 9.44
C ALA A 43 5.45 12.79 8.02
N PHE A 44 4.54 12.36 7.15
CA PHE A 44 4.37 12.91 5.80
C PHE A 44 4.08 14.41 5.81
N LEU A 45 3.30 14.89 6.77
CA LEU A 45 3.02 16.30 6.96
C LEU A 45 4.17 17.07 7.67
N GLY A 46 5.24 16.39 8.07
CA GLY A 46 6.33 16.98 8.87
C GLY A 46 5.88 17.41 10.26
N LEU A 47 4.86 16.74 10.78
CA LEU A 47 4.43 16.86 12.17
C LEU A 47 5.08 15.75 13.00
N ASP A 48 5.10 15.94 14.32
CA ASP A 48 5.60 14.93 15.25
C ASP A 48 4.73 13.66 15.16
N PRO A 49 5.28 12.51 14.77
CA PRO A 49 4.52 11.25 14.68
C PRO A 49 3.90 10.80 16.00
N ASP A 50 4.51 11.17 17.12
CA ASP A 50 4.06 10.80 18.46
C ASP A 50 3.00 11.76 19.02
N LYS A 51 2.67 12.82 18.26
CA LYS A 51 1.63 13.75 18.68
C LYS A 51 0.29 13.00 18.83
N PRO A 52 -0.39 13.13 19.98
CA PRO A 52 -1.63 12.40 20.27
C PRO A 52 -2.85 13.02 19.55
N LEU A 53 -2.83 13.02 18.22
CA LEU A 53 -3.96 13.42 17.40
C LEU A 53 -4.73 12.19 16.93
N THR A 54 -6.04 12.24 17.04
CA THR A 54 -6.92 11.28 16.38
C THR A 54 -6.99 11.54 14.87
N ILE A 55 -7.42 10.57 14.09
CA ILE A 55 -7.65 10.75 12.64
C ILE A 55 -8.66 11.90 12.39
N ALA A 56 -9.72 12.00 13.20
CA ALA A 56 -10.70 13.08 13.07
C ALA A 56 -10.09 14.47 13.35
N GLU A 57 -9.20 14.58 14.32
CA GLU A 57 -8.48 15.84 14.60
C GLU A 57 -7.48 16.16 13.48
N LEU A 58 -6.86 15.14 12.90
CA LEU A 58 -5.97 15.30 11.75
C LEU A 58 -6.74 15.80 10.52
N ASP A 59 -7.90 15.23 10.23
CA ASP A 59 -8.79 15.65 9.14
C ASP A 59 -9.34 17.08 9.35
N ALA A 60 -9.43 17.52 10.58
CA ALA A 60 -9.87 18.87 10.95
C ALA A 60 -8.75 19.93 10.92
N LEU A 61 -7.53 19.56 10.58
CA LEU A 61 -6.42 20.53 10.45
C LEU A 61 -6.76 21.59 9.40
N PRO A 62 -6.42 22.88 9.65
CA PRO A 62 -6.73 23.94 8.71
C PRO A 62 -5.96 23.75 7.38
N GLU A 63 -6.57 24.22 6.30
CA GLU A 63 -5.99 24.21 4.93
C GLU A 63 -4.54 24.70 4.90
N SER A 64 -4.22 25.70 5.71
CA SER A 64 -2.86 26.26 5.82
C SER A 64 -1.80 25.23 6.22
N VAL A 65 -2.17 24.20 6.97
CA VAL A 65 -1.25 23.11 7.34
C VAL A 65 -0.92 22.26 6.13
N TRP A 66 -1.91 22.02 5.28
CA TRP A 66 -1.76 21.21 4.06
C TRP A 66 -1.04 21.97 2.94
N ALA A 67 -1.20 23.30 2.90
CA ALA A 67 -0.63 24.18 1.86
C ALA A 67 0.74 24.78 2.21
N ASP A 68 1.27 24.57 3.42
CA ASP A 68 2.54 25.15 3.88
C ASP A 68 3.73 24.72 2.99
N PRO A 69 4.50 25.64 2.39
CA PRO A 69 5.69 25.31 1.62
C PRO A 69 6.74 24.49 2.39
N ALA A 70 6.86 24.68 3.71
CA ALA A 70 7.75 23.88 4.57
C ALA A 70 7.40 22.39 4.53
N ARG A 71 6.16 22.03 4.21
CA ARG A 71 5.72 20.64 4.05
C ARG A 71 6.34 19.95 2.84
N SER A 72 6.75 20.70 1.81
CA SER A 72 7.48 20.11 0.67
C SER A 72 8.83 19.53 1.07
N ALA A 73 9.52 20.15 2.02
CA ALA A 73 10.76 19.63 2.56
C ALA A 73 10.52 18.38 3.44
N ALA A 74 9.46 18.41 4.24
CA ALA A 74 9.05 17.28 5.08
C ALA A 74 8.63 16.06 4.24
N GLU A 75 7.85 16.28 3.18
CA GLU A 75 7.46 15.26 2.21
C GLU A 75 8.69 14.60 1.57
N LYS A 76 9.66 15.39 1.13
CA LYS A 76 10.93 14.88 0.59
C LYS A 76 11.76 14.11 1.62
N ALA A 77 11.78 14.57 2.87
CA ALA A 77 12.44 13.87 3.96
C ALA A 77 11.73 12.54 4.26
N PHE A 78 10.40 12.50 4.21
CA PHE A 78 9.61 11.30 4.38
C PHE A 78 9.90 10.25 3.29
N GLU A 79 10.03 10.66 2.02
CA GLU A 79 10.35 9.76 0.90
C GLU A 79 11.68 9.01 1.07
N THR A 80 12.61 9.58 1.80
CA THR A 80 13.92 8.99 2.13
C THR A 80 13.97 8.36 3.51
N SER A 81 12.85 8.36 4.25
CA SER A 81 12.75 7.77 5.58
C SER A 81 12.85 6.24 5.51
N VAL A 82 13.21 5.64 6.63
CA VAL A 82 13.32 4.17 6.77
C VAL A 82 12.07 3.53 7.38
N HIS A 83 11.04 4.33 7.67
CA HIS A 83 9.81 3.85 8.29
C HIS A 83 8.83 3.34 7.23
N ASN A 84 8.21 2.19 7.50
CA ASN A 84 7.21 1.54 6.65
C ASN A 84 7.70 1.41 5.19
N THR A 85 8.88 0.86 5.02
CA THR A 85 9.50 0.64 3.72
C THR A 85 9.27 -0.78 3.24
N SER A 86 9.30 -0.96 1.94
CA SER A 86 9.34 -2.28 1.30
C SER A 86 9.87 -2.16 -0.13
N THR A 87 9.94 -3.28 -0.82
CA THR A 87 10.26 -3.34 -2.25
C THR A 87 9.16 -4.08 -3.01
N PRO A 88 8.95 -3.78 -4.31
CA PRO A 88 8.02 -4.55 -5.15
C PRO A 88 8.33 -6.05 -5.13
N ARG A 89 9.61 -6.42 -5.04
CA ARG A 89 10.05 -7.82 -4.94
C ARG A 89 9.56 -8.48 -3.66
N GLU A 90 9.73 -7.85 -2.50
CA GLU A 90 9.34 -8.46 -1.23
C GLU A 90 7.83 -8.56 -1.06
N ILE A 91 7.08 -7.53 -1.48
CA ILE A 91 5.61 -7.62 -1.50
C ILE A 91 5.15 -8.67 -2.51
N GLY A 92 5.84 -8.80 -3.65
CA GLY A 92 5.59 -9.88 -4.60
C GLY A 92 5.80 -11.26 -3.99
N LEU A 93 6.89 -11.47 -3.26
CA LEU A 93 7.16 -12.72 -2.53
C LEU A 93 6.11 -12.99 -1.44
N LEU A 94 5.68 -11.96 -0.72
CA LEU A 94 4.61 -12.10 0.29
C LEU A 94 3.31 -12.59 -0.34
N LEU A 95 2.91 -11.99 -1.46
CA LEU A 95 1.71 -12.39 -2.20
C LEU A 95 1.86 -13.79 -2.82
N GLU A 96 3.04 -14.14 -3.33
CA GLU A 96 3.33 -15.51 -3.81
C GLU A 96 3.16 -16.54 -2.69
N LYS A 97 3.68 -16.25 -1.49
CA LYS A 97 3.49 -17.10 -0.30
C LYS A 97 2.01 -17.21 0.07
N CYS A 98 1.23 -16.13 -0.01
CA CYS A 98 -0.24 -16.20 0.16
C CYS A 98 -0.88 -17.15 -0.86
N VAL A 99 -0.54 -17.06 -2.14
CA VAL A 99 -1.08 -17.95 -3.18
C VAL A 99 -0.72 -19.41 -2.92
N ARG A 100 0.48 -19.66 -2.43
CA ARG A 100 0.95 -21.02 -2.08
C ARG A 100 0.37 -21.57 -0.78
N GLY A 101 -0.27 -20.74 0.03
CA GLY A 101 -0.79 -21.15 1.34
C GLY A 101 0.28 -21.23 2.43
N GLU A 102 1.33 -20.43 2.30
CA GLU A 102 2.53 -20.43 3.17
C GLU A 102 2.53 -19.27 4.18
N ILE A 103 1.47 -18.47 4.24
CA ILE A 103 1.29 -17.43 5.27
C ILE A 103 0.50 -18.04 6.43
N VAL A 104 1.16 -18.28 7.54
CA VAL A 104 0.66 -19.02 8.72
C VAL A 104 0.25 -20.44 8.32
N ASP A 105 -0.86 -20.58 7.61
CA ASP A 105 -1.34 -21.80 7.02
C ASP A 105 -2.19 -21.53 5.76
N ARG A 106 -2.68 -22.59 5.13
CA ARG A 106 -3.50 -22.49 3.91
C ARG A 106 -4.81 -21.73 4.15
N ALA A 107 -5.47 -21.97 5.27
CA ALA A 107 -6.77 -21.36 5.56
C ALA A 107 -6.64 -19.83 5.78
N VAL A 108 -5.61 -19.41 6.50
CA VAL A 108 -5.28 -18.00 6.72
C VAL A 108 -4.90 -17.33 5.40
N SER A 109 -4.05 -17.96 4.60
CA SER A 109 -3.64 -17.45 3.29
C SER A 109 -4.83 -17.24 2.35
N ASP A 110 -5.73 -18.23 2.26
CA ASP A 110 -6.95 -18.13 1.45
C ASP A 110 -7.86 -17.01 1.97
N ARG A 111 -7.97 -16.85 3.28
CA ARG A 111 -8.78 -15.77 3.88
C ARG A 111 -8.22 -14.39 3.57
N VAL A 112 -6.91 -14.22 3.60
CA VAL A 112 -6.25 -12.96 3.19
C VAL A 112 -6.58 -12.63 1.74
N LEU A 113 -6.42 -13.58 0.82
CA LEU A 113 -6.75 -13.39 -0.59
C LEU A 113 -8.24 -13.08 -0.81
N GLU A 114 -9.14 -13.72 -0.08
CA GLU A 114 -10.58 -13.44 -0.10
C GLU A 114 -10.90 -11.99 0.30
N VAL A 115 -10.30 -11.54 1.41
CA VAL A 115 -10.45 -10.14 1.85
C VAL A 115 -9.89 -9.17 0.80
N MET A 116 -8.75 -9.47 0.19
CA MET A 116 -8.17 -8.66 -0.87
C MET A 116 -9.03 -8.63 -2.14
N LYS A 117 -9.74 -9.70 -2.49
CA LYS A 117 -10.69 -9.76 -3.61
C LYS A 117 -11.89 -8.83 -3.41
N SER A 118 -12.28 -8.57 -2.16
CA SER A 118 -13.39 -7.65 -1.87
C SER A 118 -13.06 -6.17 -2.14
N HIS A 119 -11.81 -5.85 -2.43
CA HIS A 119 -11.38 -4.49 -2.73
C HIS A 119 -11.74 -4.13 -4.19
N THR A 120 -12.86 -3.43 -4.35
CA THR A 120 -13.39 -3.00 -5.64
C THR A 120 -12.90 -1.59 -5.98
N GLY A 121 -12.32 -1.41 -7.14
CA GLY A 121 -11.88 -0.13 -7.67
C GLY A 121 -11.05 -0.36 -8.92
N ALA A 122 -11.54 0.10 -10.07
CA ALA A 122 -10.88 -0.07 -11.37
C ALA A 122 -9.71 0.91 -11.53
N GLU A 123 -8.76 0.86 -10.61
CA GLU A 123 -7.60 1.73 -10.61
C GLU A 123 -6.30 0.94 -10.77
N LEU A 124 -5.26 1.59 -11.26
CA LEU A 124 -3.92 1.04 -11.42
C LEU A 124 -3.93 -0.32 -12.17
N VAL A 125 -3.54 -1.40 -11.53
CA VAL A 125 -3.45 -2.74 -12.14
C VAL A 125 -4.78 -3.17 -12.78
N LEU A 126 -5.93 -2.90 -12.14
CA LEU A 126 -7.24 -3.31 -12.67
C LEU A 126 -7.75 -2.49 -13.84
N ARG A 127 -7.18 -1.32 -14.10
CA ARG A 127 -7.77 -0.30 -14.97
C ARG A 127 -8.15 -0.78 -16.37
N TYR A 128 -7.36 -1.68 -16.94
CA TYR A 128 -7.56 -2.18 -18.31
C TYR A 128 -7.58 -3.70 -18.41
N LEU A 129 -7.68 -4.39 -17.30
CA LEU A 129 -7.96 -5.83 -17.30
C LEU A 129 -9.45 -6.07 -17.63
N PRO A 130 -9.79 -7.21 -18.21
CA PRO A 130 -11.19 -7.58 -18.40
C PRO A 130 -11.96 -7.58 -17.07
N SER A 131 -13.19 -7.10 -17.07
CA SER A 131 -14.01 -7.01 -15.85
C SER A 131 -14.32 -8.36 -15.19
N SER A 132 -14.18 -9.45 -15.93
CA SER A 132 -14.34 -10.82 -15.43
C SER A 132 -13.06 -11.38 -14.77
N THR A 133 -11.93 -10.65 -14.82
CA THR A 133 -10.68 -11.13 -14.25
C THR A 133 -10.76 -11.17 -12.73
N ALA A 134 -10.48 -12.32 -12.14
CA ALA A 134 -10.38 -12.46 -10.70
C ALA A 134 -9.07 -11.82 -10.22
N VAL A 135 -9.19 -10.85 -9.30
CA VAL A 135 -8.03 -10.12 -8.75
C VAL A 135 -8.19 -9.93 -7.26
N ALA A 136 -7.14 -10.24 -6.50
CA ALA A 136 -6.98 -9.83 -5.11
C ALA A 136 -5.94 -8.72 -5.07
N ARG A 137 -6.31 -7.52 -4.58
CA ARG A 137 -5.39 -6.38 -4.61
C ARG A 137 -5.46 -5.52 -3.34
N LYS A 138 -4.37 -4.77 -3.12
CA LYS A 138 -4.31 -3.68 -2.14
C LYS A 138 -3.52 -2.53 -2.73
N GLY A 139 -4.16 -1.37 -2.81
CA GLY A 139 -3.53 -0.11 -3.18
C GLY A 139 -3.28 0.78 -1.98
N GLY A 140 -2.41 1.76 -2.15
CA GLY A 140 -2.13 2.82 -1.20
C GLY A 140 -1.65 4.08 -1.91
N SER A 141 -1.92 5.23 -1.32
CA SER A 141 -1.41 6.50 -1.81
C SER A 141 -1.25 7.50 -0.67
N LEU A 142 -0.26 8.36 -0.83
CA LEU A 142 -0.17 9.63 -0.11
C LEU A 142 -0.18 10.74 -1.14
N SER A 143 -1.08 11.69 -0.97
CA SER A 143 -1.32 12.75 -1.95
C SER A 143 -1.25 14.11 -1.30
N ARG A 144 -0.76 15.11 -2.06
CA ARG A 144 -0.74 16.49 -1.65
C ARG A 144 -1.07 17.41 -2.82
N GLY A 145 -1.95 18.37 -2.58
CA GLY A 145 -2.33 19.36 -3.62
C GLY A 145 -2.85 18.73 -4.91
N GLY A 146 -3.54 17.58 -4.82
CA GLY A 146 -4.08 16.85 -5.98
C GLY A 146 -3.05 16.02 -6.75
N ARG A 147 -1.82 15.89 -6.24
CA ARG A 147 -0.78 15.00 -6.79
C ARG A 147 -0.50 13.86 -5.84
N ASP A 148 -0.35 12.66 -6.38
CA ASP A 148 0.16 11.54 -5.62
C ASP A 148 1.68 11.65 -5.51
N THR A 149 2.19 11.78 -4.30
CA THR A 149 3.62 11.73 -4.02
C THR A 149 4.08 10.29 -3.94
N VAL A 150 3.27 9.45 -3.27
CA VAL A 150 3.47 8.00 -3.19
C VAL A 150 2.23 7.31 -3.75
N LEU A 151 2.44 6.34 -4.62
CA LEU A 151 1.37 5.54 -5.21
C LEU A 151 1.81 4.09 -5.32
N LEU A 152 1.05 3.20 -4.71
CA LEU A 152 1.38 1.78 -4.62
C LEU A 152 0.18 0.93 -5.06
N ASP A 153 0.45 -0.19 -5.72
CA ASP A 153 -0.54 -1.23 -5.94
C ASP A 153 0.13 -2.60 -5.96
N ALA A 154 -0.45 -3.55 -5.26
CA ALA A 154 0.00 -4.93 -5.23
C ALA A 154 -1.20 -5.85 -5.48
N ALA A 155 -1.08 -6.75 -6.44
CA ALA A 155 -2.17 -7.57 -6.92
C ALA A 155 -1.74 -8.99 -7.24
N VAL A 156 -2.64 -9.92 -6.94
CA VAL A 156 -2.65 -11.29 -7.45
C VAL A 156 -3.75 -11.37 -8.51
N VAL A 157 -3.39 -11.75 -9.72
CA VAL A 157 -4.27 -11.82 -10.89
C VAL A 157 -4.35 -13.26 -11.35
N TRP A 158 -5.53 -13.85 -11.35
CA TRP A 158 -5.75 -15.20 -11.89
C TRP A 158 -6.03 -15.13 -13.38
N LEU A 159 -5.18 -15.79 -14.16
CA LEU A 159 -5.33 -15.86 -15.61
C LEU A 159 -6.50 -16.75 -16.02
N PRO A 160 -7.17 -16.47 -17.15
CA PRO A 160 -8.26 -17.30 -17.65
C PRO A 160 -7.79 -18.72 -17.97
N GLU A 161 -8.75 -19.65 -18.04
CA GLU A 161 -8.51 -21.04 -18.43
C GLU A 161 -7.45 -21.78 -17.59
N ASN A 162 -7.26 -21.33 -16.34
CA ASN A 162 -6.21 -21.86 -15.44
C ASN A 162 -4.78 -21.73 -15.99
N ALA A 163 -4.52 -20.73 -16.82
CA ALA A 163 -3.20 -20.49 -17.38
C ALA A 163 -2.15 -20.10 -16.32
N GLY A 164 -2.60 -19.83 -15.07
CA GLY A 164 -1.71 -19.54 -13.97
C GLY A 164 -2.13 -18.31 -13.17
N THR A 165 -1.19 -17.79 -12.40
CA THR A 165 -1.38 -16.63 -11.54
C THR A 165 -0.24 -15.65 -11.74
N LEU A 166 -0.56 -14.38 -11.95
CA LEU A 166 0.42 -13.29 -11.98
C LEU A 166 0.40 -12.55 -10.65
N VAL A 167 1.57 -12.19 -10.16
CA VAL A 167 1.72 -11.23 -9.06
C VAL A 167 2.30 -9.95 -9.65
N MET A 168 1.59 -8.86 -9.49
CA MET A 168 1.96 -7.54 -10.00
C MET A 168 2.11 -6.56 -8.84
N CYS A 169 3.28 -5.91 -8.74
CA CYS A 169 3.54 -4.89 -7.73
C CYS A 169 4.08 -3.63 -8.41
N PHE A 170 3.41 -2.52 -8.19
CA PHE A 170 3.83 -1.21 -8.60
C PHE A 170 4.09 -0.34 -7.39
N PHE A 171 5.27 0.26 -7.31
CA PHE A 171 5.64 1.22 -6.28
C PHE A 171 6.22 2.45 -6.97
N GLY A 172 5.63 3.61 -6.68
CA GLY A 172 6.08 4.90 -7.16
C GLY A 172 6.13 5.92 -6.03
N ASN A 173 7.21 6.66 -5.96
CA ASN A 173 7.42 7.80 -5.08
C ASN A 173 8.00 8.96 -5.89
N ASP A 174 7.98 10.18 -5.33
CA ASP A 174 8.41 11.42 -6.01
C ASP A 174 7.78 11.56 -7.42
N LEU A 175 6.50 11.28 -7.53
CA LEU A 175 5.79 11.23 -8.80
C LEU A 175 5.56 12.65 -9.33
N ALA A 176 6.24 13.00 -10.44
CA ALA A 176 6.12 14.30 -11.08
C ALA A 176 4.85 14.46 -11.93
N GLU A 177 4.26 13.36 -12.35
CA GLU A 177 3.11 13.36 -13.26
C GLU A 177 1.78 13.49 -12.50
N VAL A 178 0.76 13.92 -13.23
CA VAL A 178 -0.59 13.97 -12.69
C VAL A 178 -1.12 12.55 -12.46
N HIS A 179 -1.86 12.39 -11.38
CA HIS A 179 -2.46 11.14 -10.91
C HIS A 179 -3.09 10.27 -12.01
N TYR A 180 -3.83 10.90 -12.96
CA TYR A 180 -4.48 10.17 -14.05
C TYR A 180 -3.49 9.48 -14.98
N ASP A 181 -2.40 10.16 -15.36
CA ASP A 181 -1.43 9.64 -16.34
C ASP A 181 -0.65 8.46 -15.78
N ILE A 182 -0.29 8.51 -14.50
CA ILE A 182 0.39 7.41 -13.83
C ILE A 182 -0.53 6.19 -13.77
N LYS A 183 -1.78 6.36 -13.34
CA LYS A 183 -2.77 5.28 -13.32
C LYS A 183 -3.03 4.68 -14.70
N HIS A 184 -3.02 5.51 -15.73
CA HIS A 184 -3.14 5.07 -17.11
C HIS A 184 -1.95 4.19 -17.51
N LYS A 185 -0.72 4.64 -17.28
CA LYS A 185 0.51 3.89 -17.62
C LYS A 185 0.59 2.56 -16.88
N VAL A 186 0.33 2.55 -15.58
CA VAL A 186 0.32 1.32 -14.79
C VAL A 186 -0.71 0.33 -15.30
N GLY A 187 -1.91 0.80 -15.63
CA GLY A 187 -2.96 -0.03 -16.21
C GLY A 187 -2.58 -0.64 -17.56
N LEU A 188 -1.88 0.13 -18.43
CA LEU A 188 -1.38 -0.39 -19.71
C LEU A 188 -0.29 -1.45 -19.50
N MET A 189 0.63 -1.23 -18.55
CA MET A 189 1.67 -2.22 -18.20
C MET A 189 1.04 -3.52 -17.67
N ALA A 190 0.06 -3.41 -16.78
CA ALA A 190 -0.65 -4.56 -16.26
C ALA A 190 -1.39 -5.34 -17.37
N ARG A 191 -2.03 -4.63 -18.30
CA ARG A 191 -2.69 -5.25 -19.45
C ARG A 191 -1.70 -5.94 -20.40
N ALA A 192 -0.50 -5.38 -20.57
CA ALA A 192 0.51 -5.99 -21.42
C ALA A 192 1.13 -7.26 -20.81
N ALA A 193 1.09 -7.39 -19.48
CA ALA A 193 1.55 -8.57 -18.76
C ALA A 193 0.48 -9.67 -18.64
N TYR A 194 -0.79 -9.29 -18.74
CA TYR A 194 -1.95 -10.19 -18.71
C TYR A 194 -2.15 -10.93 -20.02
#